data_73e075e671d670e309c61e7df01a10a3
#
_entry.id   73e075e671d670e309c61e7df01a10a3
#
_cell.length_a   1.000
_cell.length_b   1.000
_cell.length_c   1.000
_cell.angle_alpha   90.00
_cell.angle_beta   90.00
_cell.angle_gamma   90.00
#
_symmetry.space_group_name_H-M   'P 1'
#
loop_
_entity.id
_entity.type
_entity.pdbx_description
1 polymer ?
#
loop_
_entity_poly.entity_id
_entity_poly.type
_entity_poly.pdbx_seq_one_letter_code
_entity_poly.pdbx_strand_id
1 'polypeptide(L)'
;MCIRDSTFREQTHQEWNDKYLESFGLVTPDGKLTNAGLLFVDNCTVFQSRIFCTRWTGLYKDDAISSVEHRANLVLLLKYGMDFIKNYTMSGWVKMPNYRLNLPDYSDRAIFEGLVNHLIHRDYTVMGGEVHIDIYDDRVELVSPGAMLDGTQIQDRDIYKVPSMRRNPVIADMFTQLDYMEKRGSGLRKMRELTEKLPNFLQRKEPQYQTEATSFYTTFYNLNWNESGRIPIEEVANRVNSTLEKYPVNEKSSVEKFGVNSKSSVKTFGDTPEGSEKGSEIMQKGSEKKFGDSKNKSKSIGKTAQKIIDFVISDPCLLYTSPSPRDLSTSR
;
A
#
# COMPACT_ATOMS: atom_id res chain seq x y z
N MET A 1 -3.67 -21.58 -2.19
CA MET A 1 -2.62 -20.70 -1.66
C MET A 1 -2.95 -19.28 -2.10
N CYS A 2 -3.03 -18.30 -1.21
CA CYS A 2 -3.58 -16.95 -1.46
C CYS A 2 -2.68 -16.02 -2.29
N ILE A 3 -1.53 -16.47 -2.70
CA ILE A 3 -0.89 -15.84 -3.85
C ILE A 3 -1.66 -16.39 -5.05
N ARG A 4 -2.89 -15.85 -5.22
CA ARG A 4 -3.66 -16.15 -6.43
C ARG A 4 -2.80 -15.76 -7.60
N ASP A 5 -2.81 -16.57 -8.65
CA ASP A 5 -2.22 -16.23 -9.95
C ASP A 5 -2.51 -14.78 -10.33
N SER A 6 -3.71 -14.26 -9.96
CA SER A 6 -4.13 -12.87 -10.19
C SER A 6 -3.28 -11.87 -9.42
N THR A 7 -3.09 -12.02 -8.10
CA THR A 7 -2.33 -11.03 -7.28
C THR A 7 -0.86 -11.03 -7.66
N PHE A 8 -0.26 -12.21 -7.87
CA PHE A 8 1.12 -12.30 -8.31
C PHE A 8 1.31 -11.70 -9.71
N ARG A 9 0.40 -12.03 -10.65
CA ARG A 9 0.41 -11.50 -12.02
C ARG A 9 0.21 -9.98 -12.05
N GLU A 10 -0.73 -9.44 -11.27
CA GLU A 10 -1.00 -8.00 -11.18
C GLU A 10 0.22 -7.22 -10.65
N GLN A 11 0.93 -7.78 -9.68
CA GLN A 11 2.05 -7.10 -9.04
C GLN A 11 3.37 -7.29 -9.81
N THR A 12 3.63 -8.49 -10.30
CA THR A 12 4.94 -8.84 -10.90
C THR A 12 4.94 -8.86 -12.42
N HIS A 13 3.75 -8.80 -13.05
CA HIS A 13 3.55 -9.01 -14.49
C HIS A 13 4.10 -10.36 -15.00
N GLN A 14 4.23 -11.35 -14.11
CA GLN A 14 4.72 -12.69 -14.40
C GLN A 14 3.62 -13.73 -14.13
N GLU A 15 3.65 -14.84 -14.83
CA GLU A 15 2.78 -15.98 -14.54
C GLU A 15 3.30 -16.74 -13.34
N TRP A 16 2.37 -17.16 -12.46
CA TRP A 16 2.70 -18.01 -11.32
C TRP A 16 3.20 -19.38 -11.77
N ASN A 17 4.22 -19.89 -11.09
CA ASN A 17 4.72 -21.24 -11.29
C ASN A 17 4.88 -21.93 -9.93
N ASP A 18 4.34 -23.14 -9.79
CA ASP A 18 4.38 -23.89 -8.53
C ASP A 18 5.80 -24.17 -8.03
N LYS A 19 6.80 -24.19 -8.93
CA LYS A 19 8.22 -24.26 -8.55
C LYS A 19 8.69 -23.09 -7.68
N TYR A 20 8.00 -21.95 -7.75
CA TYR A 20 8.30 -20.80 -6.89
C TYR A 20 8.03 -21.07 -5.42
N LEU A 21 7.10 -21.98 -5.10
CA LEU A 21 6.80 -22.35 -3.71
C LEU A 21 8.02 -22.89 -2.98
N GLU A 22 8.76 -23.77 -3.61
CA GLU A 22 9.98 -24.35 -3.05
C GLU A 22 11.13 -23.34 -3.06
N SER A 23 11.34 -22.65 -4.20
CA SER A 23 12.42 -21.69 -4.35
C SER A 23 12.30 -20.48 -3.41
N PHE A 24 11.07 -20.09 -3.02
CA PHE A 24 10.82 -19.05 -2.03
C PHE A 24 10.80 -19.58 -0.59
N GLY A 25 10.99 -20.88 -0.38
CA GLY A 25 10.97 -21.50 0.95
C GLY A 25 9.58 -21.55 1.60
N LEU A 26 8.52 -21.54 0.81
CA LEU A 26 7.13 -21.66 1.29
C LEU A 26 6.72 -23.11 1.48
N VAL A 27 7.32 -24.02 0.74
CA VAL A 27 7.21 -25.47 0.91
C VAL A 27 8.60 -26.10 1.02
N THR A 28 8.67 -27.23 1.69
CA THR A 28 9.86 -28.09 1.77
C THR A 28 9.97 -28.96 0.51
N PRO A 29 11.13 -29.58 0.22
CA PRO A 29 11.29 -30.45 -0.94
C PRO A 29 10.32 -31.63 -0.97
N ASP A 30 9.83 -32.10 0.19
CA ASP A 30 8.81 -33.14 0.32
C ASP A 30 7.37 -32.58 0.21
N GLY A 31 7.20 -31.32 -0.21
CA GLY A 31 5.92 -30.69 -0.53
C GLY A 31 5.09 -30.22 0.68
N LYS A 32 5.66 -30.20 1.89
CA LYS A 32 4.98 -29.68 3.08
C LYS A 32 5.14 -28.18 3.22
N LEU A 33 4.11 -27.52 3.72
CA LEU A 33 4.18 -26.09 4.03
C LEU A 33 5.19 -25.81 5.16
N THR A 34 6.03 -24.81 4.97
CA THR A 34 6.85 -24.23 6.03
C THR A 34 6.00 -23.32 6.93
N ASN A 35 6.52 -22.93 8.11
CA ASN A 35 5.85 -21.94 8.97
C ASN A 35 5.60 -20.61 8.23
N ALA A 36 6.52 -20.18 7.37
CA ALA A 36 6.34 -19.02 6.52
C ALA A 36 5.28 -19.27 5.45
N GLY A 37 5.26 -20.46 4.83
CA GLY A 37 4.25 -20.85 3.85
C GLY A 37 2.83 -20.84 4.42
N LEU A 38 2.64 -21.24 5.68
CA LEU A 38 1.34 -21.19 6.36
C LEU A 38 0.77 -19.78 6.48
N LEU A 39 1.62 -18.74 6.51
CA LEU A 39 1.21 -17.33 6.57
C LEU A 39 0.71 -16.78 5.23
N PHE A 40 0.85 -17.55 4.14
CA PHE A 40 0.44 -17.16 2.79
C PHE A 40 -0.69 -18.03 2.21
N VAL A 41 -1.23 -18.99 2.97
CA VAL A 41 -2.37 -19.81 2.51
C VAL A 41 -3.70 -19.05 2.65
N ASP A 42 -4.68 -19.40 1.81
CA ASP A 42 -6.00 -18.76 1.83
C ASP A 42 -6.69 -18.89 3.18
N ASN A 43 -6.70 -20.09 3.74
CA ASN A 43 -7.23 -20.37 5.07
C ASN A 43 -6.09 -20.40 6.08
N CYS A 44 -5.49 -19.25 6.35
CA CYS A 44 -4.40 -19.14 7.32
C CYS A 44 -4.91 -19.44 8.72
N THR A 45 -4.39 -20.52 9.32
CA THR A 45 -4.74 -20.97 10.68
C THR A 45 -3.73 -20.51 11.73
N VAL A 46 -2.68 -19.80 11.33
CA VAL A 46 -1.65 -19.31 12.24
C VAL A 46 -2.26 -18.25 13.16
N PHE A 47 -2.28 -18.54 14.46
CA PHE A 47 -2.90 -17.67 15.47
C PHE A 47 -2.34 -16.26 15.47
N GLN A 48 -1.04 -16.10 15.22
CA GLN A 48 -0.35 -14.80 15.17
C GLN A 48 -0.63 -14.02 13.90
N SER A 49 -1.27 -14.63 12.87
CA SER A 49 -1.59 -13.95 11.61
C SER A 49 -2.88 -13.15 11.73
N ARG A 50 -2.81 -12.09 12.53
CA ARG A 50 -3.93 -11.19 12.80
C ARG A 50 -3.46 -9.77 13.07
N ILE A 51 -4.36 -8.81 12.83
CA ILE A 51 -4.18 -7.40 13.15
C ILE A 51 -5.41 -6.87 13.89
N PHE A 52 -5.18 -5.98 14.83
CA PHE A 52 -6.20 -5.20 15.52
C PHE A 52 -6.16 -3.77 15.01
N CYS A 53 -7.28 -3.30 14.49
CA CYS A 53 -7.43 -1.97 13.94
C CYS A 53 -8.44 -1.20 14.79
N THR A 54 -8.02 -0.10 15.43
CA THR A 54 -8.89 0.70 16.29
C THR A 54 -8.81 2.18 15.92
N ARG A 55 -9.97 2.82 15.77
CA ARG A 55 -10.11 4.27 15.68
C ARG A 55 -10.58 4.80 17.02
N TRP A 56 -9.73 5.53 17.70
CA TRP A 56 -9.97 6.13 18.99
C TRP A 56 -10.62 7.52 18.87
N THR A 57 -11.39 7.93 19.86
CA THR A 57 -11.88 9.30 19.99
C THR A 57 -10.80 10.16 20.63
N GLY A 58 -10.44 11.28 20.00
CA GLY A 58 -9.43 12.18 20.58
C GLY A 58 -7.99 11.66 20.48
N LEU A 59 -7.21 11.90 21.53
CA LEU A 59 -5.75 11.70 21.54
C LEU A 59 -5.29 10.48 22.36
N TYR A 60 -6.20 9.82 23.06
CA TYR A 60 -5.90 8.73 23.99
C TYR A 60 -6.75 7.48 23.70
N LYS A 61 -6.38 6.35 24.31
CA LYS A 61 -7.10 5.06 24.22
C LYS A 61 -8.26 5.00 25.20
N ASP A 62 -9.16 5.96 25.14
CA ASP A 62 -10.33 6.02 26.02
C ASP A 62 -11.53 5.33 25.34
N ASP A 63 -12.19 6.01 24.41
CA ASP A 63 -13.36 5.49 23.70
C ASP A 63 -13.04 5.17 22.25
N ALA A 64 -13.43 3.98 21.80
CA ALA A 64 -13.24 3.56 20.42
C ALA A 64 -14.47 3.90 19.56
N ILE A 65 -14.25 4.61 18.44
CA ILE A 65 -15.27 4.83 17.41
C ILE A 65 -15.51 3.52 16.63
N SER A 66 -14.44 2.78 16.37
CA SER A 66 -14.48 1.49 15.67
C SER A 66 -13.31 0.64 16.09
N SER A 67 -13.55 -0.65 16.27
CA SER A 67 -12.50 -1.63 16.55
C SER A 67 -12.81 -2.92 15.81
N VAL A 68 -11.85 -3.41 15.03
CA VAL A 68 -11.99 -4.62 14.19
C VAL A 68 -10.74 -5.48 14.32
N GLU A 69 -10.94 -6.78 14.52
CA GLU A 69 -9.90 -7.79 14.39
C GLU A 69 -9.99 -8.45 13.01
N HIS A 70 -8.87 -8.52 12.29
CA HIS A 70 -8.75 -9.30 11.07
C HIS A 70 -7.79 -10.46 11.26
N ARG A 71 -8.22 -11.67 10.85
CA ARG A 71 -7.42 -12.89 10.79
C ARG A 71 -7.38 -13.37 9.35
N ALA A 72 -6.21 -13.39 8.76
CA ALA A 72 -6.02 -13.76 7.37
C ALA A 72 -4.53 -14.06 7.09
N ASN A 73 -4.22 -14.39 5.86
CA ASN A 73 -2.83 -14.39 5.40
C ASN A 73 -2.26 -12.96 5.31
N LEU A 74 -0.94 -12.85 5.26
CA LEU A 74 -0.25 -11.56 5.36
C LEU A 74 -0.63 -10.55 4.26
N VAL A 75 -0.92 -11.02 3.05
CA VAL A 75 -1.32 -10.16 1.92
C VAL A 75 -2.69 -9.51 2.19
N LEU A 76 -3.64 -10.31 2.70
CA LEU A 76 -4.96 -9.80 3.07
C LEU A 76 -4.89 -8.91 4.32
N LEU A 77 -4.05 -9.25 5.31
CA LEU A 77 -3.86 -8.39 6.48
C LEU A 77 -3.31 -7.01 6.08
N LEU A 78 -2.35 -6.95 5.16
CA LEU A 78 -1.84 -5.70 4.61
C LEU A 78 -2.97 -4.89 3.96
N LYS A 79 -3.78 -5.54 3.13
CA LYS A 79 -4.92 -4.90 2.47
C LYS A 79 -5.93 -4.36 3.49
N TYR A 80 -6.38 -5.19 4.44
CA TYR A 80 -7.37 -4.79 5.45
C TYR A 80 -6.87 -3.63 6.33
N GLY A 81 -5.59 -3.67 6.73
CA GLY A 81 -4.98 -2.57 7.48
C GLY A 81 -4.95 -1.27 6.70
N MET A 82 -4.56 -1.30 5.43
CA MET A 82 -4.57 -0.12 4.56
C MET A 82 -5.99 0.41 4.30
N ASP A 83 -6.95 -0.48 4.07
CA ASP A 83 -8.35 -0.11 3.86
C ASP A 83 -8.93 0.54 5.13
N PHE A 84 -8.63 -0.01 6.31
CA PHE A 84 -9.04 0.59 7.59
C PHE A 84 -8.45 1.99 7.76
N ILE A 85 -7.15 2.18 7.53
CA ILE A 85 -6.50 3.48 7.65
C ILE A 85 -7.14 4.49 6.69
N LYS A 86 -7.36 4.12 5.43
CA LYS A 86 -7.99 4.99 4.42
C LYS A 86 -9.41 5.40 4.78
N ASN A 87 -10.17 4.54 5.45
CA ASN A 87 -11.55 4.83 5.86
C ASN A 87 -11.62 5.88 6.99
N TYR A 88 -10.57 6.03 7.79
CA TYR A 88 -10.53 6.93 8.94
C TYR A 88 -9.54 8.08 8.80
N THR A 89 -8.88 8.22 7.66
CA THR A 89 -7.97 9.33 7.36
C THR A 89 -8.53 10.16 6.20
N MET A 90 -8.22 11.44 6.19
CA MET A 90 -8.73 12.34 5.17
C MET A 90 -7.65 12.72 4.17
N SER A 91 -8.05 12.82 2.91
CA SER A 91 -7.23 13.42 1.87
C SER A 91 -7.92 14.70 1.41
N GLY A 92 -7.66 15.80 2.12
CA GLY A 92 -8.16 17.13 1.76
C GLY A 92 -7.53 17.64 0.47
N TRP A 93 -8.19 18.60 -0.16
CA TRP A 93 -7.64 19.29 -1.33
C TRP A 93 -8.16 20.72 -1.41
N VAL A 94 -7.39 21.56 -2.08
CA VAL A 94 -7.79 22.95 -2.38
C VAL A 94 -7.63 23.22 -3.88
N LYS A 95 -8.53 24.04 -4.42
CA LYS A 95 -8.49 24.46 -5.81
C LYS A 95 -7.53 25.63 -5.96
N MET A 96 -6.51 25.45 -6.77
CA MET A 96 -5.56 26.47 -7.18
C MET A 96 -6.00 27.06 -8.53
N PRO A 97 -5.44 28.20 -8.99
CA PRO A 97 -5.84 28.79 -10.28
C PRO A 97 -5.77 27.83 -11.46
N ASN A 98 -4.74 26.97 -11.54
CA ASN A 98 -4.46 26.12 -12.70
C ASN A 98 -4.45 24.62 -12.38
N TYR A 99 -4.56 24.22 -11.10
CA TYR A 99 -4.47 22.83 -10.69
C TYR A 99 -5.18 22.61 -9.36
N ARG A 100 -5.26 21.35 -8.92
CA ARG A 100 -5.74 20.94 -7.61
C ARG A 100 -4.54 20.55 -6.74
N LEU A 101 -4.41 21.18 -5.57
CA LEU A 101 -3.42 20.82 -4.57
C LEU A 101 -4.03 19.85 -3.56
N ASN A 102 -3.46 18.63 -3.49
CA ASN A 102 -3.87 17.64 -2.50
C ASN A 102 -3.15 17.92 -1.18
N LEU A 103 -3.89 17.86 -0.06
CA LEU A 103 -3.40 18.10 1.30
C LEU A 103 -3.82 16.92 2.18
N PRO A 104 -3.22 15.75 2.00
CA PRO A 104 -3.57 14.56 2.75
C PRO A 104 -3.12 14.68 4.22
N ASP A 105 -3.80 13.97 5.11
CA ASP A 105 -3.40 13.87 6.52
C ASP A 105 -2.06 13.14 6.67
N TYR A 106 -1.81 12.16 5.80
CA TYR A 106 -0.64 11.29 5.82
C TYR A 106 -0.16 10.96 4.41
N SER A 107 1.07 10.44 4.31
CA SER A 107 1.56 9.80 3.09
C SER A 107 1.10 8.35 3.04
N ASP A 108 0.17 8.00 2.13
CA ASP A 108 -0.32 6.63 1.95
C ASP A 108 0.83 5.64 1.72
N ARG A 109 1.83 6.03 0.93
CA ARG A 109 2.97 5.18 0.64
C ARG A 109 3.89 5.01 1.86
N ALA A 110 4.04 6.03 2.71
CA ALA A 110 4.81 5.92 3.94
C ALA A 110 4.12 4.99 4.94
N ILE A 111 2.81 5.10 5.12
CA ILE A 111 2.02 4.20 5.97
C ILE A 111 2.07 2.77 5.44
N PHE A 112 1.94 2.57 4.12
CA PHE A 112 2.07 1.25 3.50
C PHE A 112 3.43 0.60 3.82
N GLU A 113 4.53 1.33 3.65
CA GLU A 113 5.87 0.86 3.99
C GLU A 113 5.99 0.52 5.49
N GLY A 114 5.39 1.35 6.36
CA GLY A 114 5.31 1.09 7.80
C GLY A 114 4.59 -0.21 8.11
N LEU A 115 3.39 -0.40 7.56
CA LEU A 115 2.60 -1.61 7.81
C LEU A 115 3.26 -2.88 7.25
N VAL A 116 3.87 -2.80 6.06
CA VAL A 116 4.70 -3.88 5.50
C VAL A 116 5.82 -4.25 6.48
N ASN A 117 6.55 -3.26 7.01
CA ASN A 117 7.63 -3.50 7.97
C ASN A 117 7.11 -4.16 9.25
N HIS A 118 5.97 -3.72 9.80
CA HIS A 118 5.37 -4.31 10.99
C HIS A 118 4.93 -5.76 10.78
N LEU A 119 4.43 -6.14 9.60
CA LEU A 119 4.07 -7.52 9.27
C LEU A 119 5.30 -8.41 9.05
N ILE A 120 6.34 -7.89 8.35
CA ILE A 120 7.53 -8.66 8.00
C ILE A 120 8.44 -8.86 9.21
N HIS A 121 8.63 -7.81 10.03
CA HIS A 121 9.57 -7.85 11.15
C HIS A 121 8.94 -8.26 12.48
N ARG A 122 7.61 -8.51 12.50
CA ARG A 122 6.93 -9.09 13.66
C ARG A 122 7.65 -10.33 14.17
N ASP A 123 7.76 -10.46 15.48
CA ASP A 123 8.20 -11.70 16.11
C ASP A 123 7.04 -12.70 16.19
N TYR A 124 7.03 -13.69 15.28
CA TYR A 124 6.00 -14.73 15.21
C TYR A 124 6.15 -15.80 16.30
N THR A 125 7.21 -15.77 17.12
CA THR A 125 7.36 -16.67 18.29
C THR A 125 6.57 -16.16 19.49
N VAL A 126 6.24 -14.87 19.53
CA VAL A 126 5.44 -14.26 20.59
C VAL A 126 3.97 -14.61 20.38
N MET A 127 3.41 -15.48 21.25
CA MET A 127 2.05 -16.02 21.13
C MET A 127 0.97 -15.01 21.52
N GLY A 128 1.20 -14.15 22.51
CA GLY A 128 0.20 -13.25 23.07
C GLY A 128 0.27 -11.81 22.58
N GLY A 129 1.09 -11.54 21.56
CA GLY A 129 1.21 -10.19 20.99
C GLY A 129 0.64 -10.11 19.59
N GLU A 130 0.00 -9.02 19.24
CA GLU A 130 -0.60 -8.76 17.95
C GLU A 130 0.00 -7.53 17.29
N VAL A 131 -0.22 -7.38 15.97
CA VAL A 131 0.00 -6.13 15.28
C VAL A 131 -1.21 -5.23 15.51
N HIS A 132 -0.98 -4.00 15.97
CA HIS A 132 -2.02 -3.00 16.19
C HIS A 132 -1.88 -1.84 15.21
N ILE A 133 -3.01 -1.35 14.75
CA ILE A 133 -3.18 -0.11 14.00
C ILE A 133 -4.12 0.76 14.83
N ASP A 134 -3.56 1.73 15.51
CA ASP A 134 -4.29 2.68 16.35
C ASP A 134 -4.35 4.04 15.65
N ILE A 135 -5.57 4.52 15.37
CA ILE A 135 -5.80 5.80 14.71
C ILE A 135 -6.41 6.76 15.73
N TYR A 136 -5.71 7.86 16.01
CA TYR A 136 -6.16 8.99 16.82
C TYR A 136 -6.50 10.19 15.93
N ASP A 137 -6.93 11.28 16.52
CA ASP A 137 -7.21 12.48 15.75
C ASP A 137 -5.94 13.12 15.18
N ASP A 138 -4.84 13.04 15.93
CA ASP A 138 -3.57 13.69 15.63
C ASP A 138 -2.52 12.76 15.00
N ARG A 139 -2.72 11.43 15.02
CA ARG A 139 -1.72 10.47 14.56
C ARG A 139 -2.28 9.08 14.24
N VAL A 140 -1.49 8.32 13.51
CA VAL A 140 -1.61 6.85 13.35
C VAL A 140 -0.40 6.20 14.01
N GLU A 141 -0.64 5.23 14.88
CA GLU A 141 0.38 4.39 15.49
C GLU A 141 0.29 2.96 14.93
N LEU A 142 1.41 2.43 14.50
CA LEU A 142 1.58 1.02 14.16
C LEU A 142 2.44 0.38 15.24
N VAL A 143 2.01 -0.75 15.76
CA VAL A 143 2.73 -1.49 16.81
C VAL A 143 2.84 -2.95 16.39
N SER A 144 4.02 -3.55 16.56
CA SER A 144 4.20 -4.99 16.37
C SER A 144 5.09 -5.61 17.45
N PRO A 145 4.84 -6.87 17.82
CA PRO A 145 5.73 -7.62 18.69
C PRO A 145 7.13 -7.78 18.08
N GLY A 146 8.15 -7.60 18.90
CA GLY A 146 9.55 -7.79 18.54
C GLY A 146 10.35 -6.48 18.52
N ALA A 147 11.36 -6.40 19.38
CA ALA A 147 12.35 -5.31 19.39
C ALA A 147 13.29 -5.39 18.18
N MET A 148 14.26 -4.48 18.07
CA MET A 148 15.34 -4.61 17.07
C MET A 148 16.11 -5.92 17.26
N LEU A 149 16.46 -6.60 16.14
CA LEU A 149 17.15 -7.90 16.18
C LEU A 149 18.53 -7.84 16.83
N ASP A 150 19.20 -6.71 16.71
CA ASP A 150 20.54 -6.47 17.29
C ASP A 150 20.49 -5.99 18.74
N GLY A 151 19.29 -5.95 19.36
CA GLY A 151 19.09 -5.53 20.74
C GLY A 151 19.27 -4.02 20.96
N THR A 152 19.47 -3.24 19.90
CA THR A 152 19.59 -1.78 20.00
C THR A 152 18.22 -1.11 20.08
N GLN A 153 18.19 0.14 20.52
CA GLN A 153 16.99 0.97 20.49
C GLN A 153 17.03 1.88 19.28
N ILE A 154 15.98 1.87 18.46
CA ILE A 154 15.93 2.64 17.22
C ILE A 154 15.99 4.15 17.46
N GLN A 155 15.40 4.62 18.56
CA GLN A 155 15.38 6.04 18.93
C GLN A 155 16.76 6.62 19.21
N ASP A 156 17.75 5.76 19.51
CA ASP A 156 19.15 6.16 19.78
C ASP A 156 20.03 6.06 18.52
N ARG A 157 19.44 5.76 17.36
CA ARG A 157 20.16 5.51 16.11
C ARG A 157 19.86 6.54 15.04
N ASP A 158 20.84 6.79 14.20
CA ASP A 158 20.64 7.47 12.92
C ASP A 158 19.94 6.54 11.96
N ILE A 159 18.67 6.85 11.59
CA ILE A 159 17.85 6.04 10.69
C ILE A 159 18.48 5.83 9.30
N TYR A 160 19.42 6.70 8.90
CA TYR A 160 20.15 6.58 7.65
C TYR A 160 21.27 5.54 7.69
N LYS A 161 21.63 5.07 8.90
CA LYS A 161 22.71 4.10 9.15
C LYS A 161 22.20 2.76 9.68
N VAL A 162 20.88 2.58 9.77
CA VAL A 162 20.30 1.29 10.22
C VAL A 162 20.51 0.24 9.14
N PRO A 163 21.23 -0.88 9.44
CA PRO A 163 21.44 -1.95 8.48
C PRO A 163 20.13 -2.71 8.22
N SER A 164 20.04 -3.30 7.03
CA SER A 164 18.93 -4.21 6.72
C SER A 164 19.08 -5.53 7.46
N MET A 165 18.32 -5.72 8.52
CA MET A 165 18.26 -6.97 9.27
C MET A 165 16.84 -7.53 9.23
N ARG A 166 16.67 -8.68 8.57
CA ARG A 166 15.35 -9.29 8.38
C ARG A 166 15.11 -10.37 9.44
N ARG A 167 14.11 -10.16 10.31
CA ARG A 167 13.70 -11.17 11.30
C ARG A 167 13.14 -12.42 10.60
N ASN A 168 12.35 -12.24 9.57
CA ASN A 168 11.69 -13.30 8.81
C ASN A 168 12.11 -13.25 7.32
N PRO A 169 13.27 -13.82 6.96
CA PRO A 169 13.84 -13.69 5.61
C PRO A 169 12.89 -14.20 4.50
N VAL A 170 12.25 -15.35 4.71
CA VAL A 170 11.32 -15.95 3.73
C VAL A 170 10.10 -15.05 3.49
N ILE A 171 9.54 -14.49 4.56
CA ILE A 171 8.41 -13.53 4.45
C ILE A 171 8.85 -12.28 3.69
N ALA A 172 10.00 -11.72 4.05
CA ALA A 172 10.55 -10.55 3.39
C ALA A 172 10.85 -10.79 1.90
N ASP A 173 11.38 -11.97 1.57
CA ASP A 173 11.64 -12.35 0.18
C ASP A 173 10.33 -12.46 -0.61
N MET A 174 9.29 -13.02 -0.01
CA MET A 174 7.97 -13.09 -0.63
C MET A 174 7.35 -11.71 -0.88
N PHE A 175 7.41 -10.80 0.11
CA PHE A 175 6.92 -9.43 -0.07
C PHE A 175 7.74 -8.65 -1.12
N THR A 176 9.03 -8.96 -1.27
CA THR A 176 9.84 -8.40 -2.37
C THR A 176 9.40 -8.92 -3.73
N GLN A 177 9.09 -10.22 -3.84
CA GLN A 177 8.58 -10.79 -5.09
C GLN A 177 7.20 -10.23 -5.50
N LEU A 178 6.42 -9.77 -4.52
CA LEU A 178 5.14 -9.07 -4.76
C LEU A 178 5.31 -7.57 -4.97
N ASP A 179 6.53 -7.05 -5.11
CA ASP A 179 6.86 -5.63 -5.27
C ASP A 179 6.32 -4.72 -4.14
N TYR A 180 6.06 -5.30 -2.96
CA TYR A 180 5.61 -4.55 -1.79
C TYR A 180 6.76 -3.88 -1.04
N MET A 181 7.99 -4.41 -1.14
CA MET A 181 9.17 -3.87 -0.47
C MET A 181 10.44 -4.00 -1.31
N GLU A 182 11.46 -3.19 -0.94
CA GLU A 182 12.81 -3.28 -1.48
C GLU A 182 13.79 -3.89 -0.45
N LYS A 183 14.74 -4.70 -0.92
CA LYS A 183 15.73 -5.39 -0.05
C LYS A 183 16.89 -4.52 0.46
N ARG A 184 16.78 -3.20 0.46
CA ARG A 184 17.93 -2.29 0.67
C ARG A 184 18.05 -1.69 2.08
N GLY A 185 17.18 -2.06 3.04
CA GLY A 185 17.17 -1.46 4.38
C GLY A 185 16.80 0.03 4.39
N SER A 186 16.09 0.48 3.38
CA SER A 186 15.72 1.89 3.19
C SER A 186 14.36 2.26 3.79
N GLY A 187 13.64 1.33 4.42
CA GLY A 187 12.24 1.49 4.84
C GLY A 187 12.01 2.69 5.76
N LEU A 188 12.78 2.81 6.85
CA LEU A 188 12.64 3.91 7.81
C LEU A 188 12.92 5.27 7.15
N ARG A 189 14.02 5.37 6.41
CA ARG A 189 14.37 6.58 5.65
C ARG A 189 13.28 6.91 4.61
N LYS A 190 12.78 5.91 3.89
CA LYS A 190 11.76 6.08 2.86
C LYS A 190 10.46 6.63 3.42
N MET A 191 10.00 6.13 4.58
CA MET A 191 8.82 6.65 5.26
C MET A 191 8.96 8.14 5.59
N ARG A 192 10.12 8.56 6.09
CA ARG A 192 10.43 9.96 6.33
C ARG A 192 10.43 10.78 5.05
N GLU A 193 11.22 10.40 4.04
CA GLU A 193 11.34 11.11 2.76
C GLU A 193 10.00 11.24 2.02
N LEU A 194 9.14 10.22 2.10
CA LEU A 194 7.80 10.25 1.49
C LEU A 194 6.84 11.19 2.24
N THR A 195 6.99 11.31 3.54
CA THR A 195 6.22 12.27 4.35
C THR A 195 6.72 13.71 4.12
N GLU A 196 8.03 13.91 4.06
CA GLU A 196 8.65 15.22 3.78
C GLU A 196 8.27 15.80 2.40
N LYS A 197 7.95 14.94 1.43
CA LYS A 197 7.51 15.36 0.09
C LYS A 197 6.09 15.92 0.04
N LEU A 198 5.31 15.77 1.11
CA LEU A 198 3.95 16.30 1.13
C LEU A 198 3.96 17.82 1.29
N PRO A 199 3.08 18.54 0.55
CA PRO A 199 3.09 20.00 0.51
C PRO A 199 2.78 20.66 1.86
N ASN A 200 2.04 19.97 2.73
CA ASN A 200 1.64 20.40 4.06
C ASN A 200 2.57 19.89 5.18
N PHE A 201 3.73 19.31 4.84
CA PHE A 201 4.69 18.80 5.81
C PHE A 201 5.27 19.90 6.71
N LEU A 202 5.50 19.54 7.96
CA LEU A 202 6.22 20.32 8.97
C LEU A 202 7.25 19.42 9.66
N GLN A 203 8.44 19.92 9.95
CA GLN A 203 9.54 19.17 10.57
C GLN A 203 9.12 18.42 11.83
N ARG A 204 8.30 19.04 12.70
CA ARG A 204 7.76 18.42 13.92
C ARG A 204 6.77 17.27 13.67
N LYS A 205 6.42 17.00 12.40
CA LYS A 205 5.49 15.96 11.96
C LYS A 205 6.22 14.80 11.23
N GLU A 206 7.53 14.71 11.41
CA GLU A 206 8.30 13.56 10.94
C GLU A 206 7.79 12.27 11.58
N PRO A 207 7.75 11.15 10.83
CA PRO A 207 7.49 9.84 11.41
C PRO A 207 8.49 9.54 12.52
N GLN A 208 8.01 9.03 13.64
CA GLN A 208 8.83 8.61 14.77
C GLN A 208 8.86 7.10 14.89
N TYR A 209 9.99 6.59 15.34
CA TYR A 209 10.24 5.17 15.56
C TYR A 209 10.70 4.97 16.99
N GLN A 210 10.11 3.98 17.66
CA GLN A 210 10.47 3.64 19.03
C GLN A 210 10.54 2.13 19.20
N THR A 211 11.51 1.66 19.91
CA THR A 211 11.64 0.26 20.31
C THR A 211 11.56 0.16 21.82
N GLU A 212 10.74 -0.74 22.29
CA GLU A 212 10.71 -1.20 23.67
C GLU A 212 11.23 -2.64 23.74
N ALA A 213 11.32 -3.22 24.94
CA ALA A 213 11.88 -4.55 25.15
C ALA A 213 11.23 -5.64 24.29
N THR A 214 9.94 -5.52 24.01
CA THR A 214 9.13 -6.55 23.33
C THR A 214 8.37 -6.05 22.10
N SER A 215 8.48 -4.76 21.77
CA SER A 215 7.62 -4.16 20.74
C SER A 215 8.37 -3.09 19.93
N PHE A 216 7.93 -2.91 18.71
CA PHE A 216 8.35 -1.85 17.81
C PHE A 216 7.17 -0.96 17.47
N TYR A 217 7.36 0.37 17.52
CA TYR A 217 6.35 1.39 17.28
C TYR A 217 6.76 2.27 16.10
N THR A 218 5.79 2.59 15.24
CA THR A 218 5.93 3.64 14.23
C THR A 218 4.77 4.61 14.35
N THR A 219 5.06 5.88 14.57
CA THR A 219 4.07 6.95 14.71
C THR A 219 4.13 7.87 13.51
N PHE A 220 3.01 8.02 12.82
CA PHE A 220 2.79 9.00 11.76
C PHE A 220 1.87 10.10 12.28
N TYR A 221 2.32 11.35 12.25
CA TYR A 221 1.53 12.49 12.71
C TYR A 221 0.63 13.04 11.62
N ASN A 222 -0.61 13.39 11.98
CA ASN A 222 -1.54 14.05 11.09
C ASN A 222 -1.01 15.44 10.71
N LEU A 223 -0.73 15.66 9.41
CA LEU A 223 -0.15 16.90 8.90
C LEU A 223 -1.12 18.10 8.97
N ASN A 224 -2.43 17.80 9.07
CA ASN A 224 -3.50 18.78 9.14
C ASN A 224 -4.07 18.91 10.56
N TRP A 225 -3.29 18.59 11.59
CA TRP A 225 -3.67 18.70 13.00
C TRP A 225 -2.67 19.54 13.80
N ASN A 226 -3.13 20.33 14.77
CA ASN A 226 -2.31 21.06 15.73
C ASN A 226 -2.92 20.96 17.14
N GLU A 227 -2.38 21.69 18.10
CA GLU A 227 -2.86 21.72 19.50
C GLU A 227 -4.31 22.23 19.65
N SER A 228 -4.77 23.03 18.70
CA SER A 228 -6.15 23.55 18.65
C SER A 228 -7.12 22.61 17.93
N GLY A 229 -6.65 21.48 17.42
CA GLY A 229 -7.44 20.49 16.69
C GLY A 229 -7.12 20.45 15.20
N ARG A 230 -8.11 20.05 14.39
CA ARG A 230 -7.95 19.97 12.94
C ARG A 230 -7.80 21.36 12.32
N ILE A 231 -6.72 21.57 11.58
CA ILE A 231 -6.45 22.83 10.89
C ILE A 231 -7.42 22.95 9.70
N PRO A 232 -8.13 24.09 9.56
CA PRO A 232 -8.95 24.37 8.39
C PRO A 232 -8.13 24.26 7.09
N ILE A 233 -8.72 23.66 6.05
CA ILE A 233 -8.01 23.36 4.79
C ILE A 233 -7.48 24.63 4.11
N GLU A 234 -8.22 25.75 4.25
CA GLU A 234 -7.84 27.06 3.72
C GLU A 234 -6.59 27.59 4.41
N GLU A 235 -6.44 27.40 5.72
CA GLU A 235 -5.25 27.81 6.47
C GLU A 235 -4.03 27.00 6.03
N VAL A 236 -4.18 25.67 5.87
CA VAL A 236 -3.13 24.81 5.34
C VAL A 236 -2.72 25.26 3.94
N ALA A 237 -3.69 25.56 3.08
CA ALA A 237 -3.45 26.02 1.73
C ALA A 237 -2.68 27.35 1.69
N ASN A 238 -3.09 28.31 2.50
CA ASN A 238 -2.42 29.62 2.61
C ASN A 238 -0.97 29.48 3.08
N ARG A 239 -0.70 28.59 4.05
CA ARG A 239 0.65 28.28 4.51
C ARG A 239 1.50 27.70 3.37
N VAL A 240 0.97 26.74 2.63
CA VAL A 240 1.66 26.11 1.50
C VAL A 240 1.95 27.15 0.41
N ASN A 241 0.98 27.99 0.05
CA ASN A 241 1.16 29.04 -0.95
C ASN A 241 2.23 30.03 -0.55
N SER A 242 2.23 30.50 0.69
CA SER A 242 3.25 31.44 1.18
C SER A 242 4.67 30.83 1.16
N THR A 243 4.78 29.52 1.28
CA THR A 243 6.05 28.80 1.15
C THR A 243 6.49 28.71 -0.31
N LEU A 244 5.57 28.40 -1.23
CA LEU A 244 5.85 28.33 -2.67
C LEU A 244 6.25 29.70 -3.27
N GLU A 245 5.63 30.80 -2.79
CA GLU A 245 6.00 32.14 -3.21
C GLU A 245 7.40 32.55 -2.75
N LYS A 246 7.80 32.15 -1.54
CA LYS A 246 9.16 32.41 -1.01
C LYS A 246 10.24 31.63 -1.71
N TYR A 247 9.91 30.44 -2.23
CA TYR A 247 10.83 29.54 -2.93
C TYR A 247 10.24 29.15 -4.29
N PRO A 248 10.27 30.06 -5.30
CA PRO A 248 9.75 29.73 -6.63
C PRO A 248 10.53 28.53 -7.20
N VAL A 249 9.85 27.41 -7.31
CA VAL A 249 10.44 26.18 -7.84
C VAL A 249 10.43 26.28 -9.35
N ASN A 250 11.59 26.12 -10.00
CA ASN A 250 11.69 26.01 -11.45
C ASN A 250 10.75 24.92 -11.96
N GLU A 251 9.87 25.24 -12.91
CA GLU A 251 8.75 24.41 -13.40
C GLU A 251 9.09 22.96 -13.73
N LYS A 252 10.35 22.63 -14.04
CA LYS A 252 10.78 21.25 -14.37
C LYS A 252 11.01 20.33 -13.18
N SER A 253 11.19 20.87 -11.98
CA SER A 253 11.43 20.05 -10.77
C SER A 253 10.23 19.94 -9.82
N SER A 254 9.19 20.77 -10.03
CA SER A 254 8.01 20.84 -9.13
C SER A 254 7.01 19.71 -9.36
N VAL A 255 6.89 19.20 -10.58
CA VAL A 255 5.93 18.14 -10.92
C VAL A 255 6.29 16.81 -10.24
N GLU A 256 7.58 16.51 -10.11
CA GLU A 256 8.03 15.29 -9.41
C GLU A 256 8.07 15.42 -7.88
N LYS A 257 8.34 16.64 -7.36
CA LYS A 257 8.48 16.84 -5.91
C LYS A 257 7.17 16.86 -5.15
N PHE A 258 6.07 17.28 -5.80
CA PHE A 258 4.77 17.45 -5.11
C PHE A 258 3.69 16.46 -5.55
N GLY A 259 4.04 15.38 -6.27
CA GLY A 259 3.12 14.29 -6.60
C GLY A 259 1.93 14.72 -7.48
N VAL A 260 2.08 15.77 -8.30
CA VAL A 260 1.07 16.18 -9.27
C VAL A 260 1.09 15.20 -10.45
N ASN A 261 0.17 14.24 -10.43
CA ASN A 261 -0.05 13.32 -11.56
C ASN A 261 -0.64 14.09 -12.74
N SER A 262 0.20 14.57 -13.66
CA SER A 262 -0.21 15.18 -14.94
C SER A 262 -0.41 14.11 -16.03
N LYS A 263 -1.35 13.18 -15.83
CA LYS A 263 -1.88 12.32 -16.89
C LYS A 263 -3.39 12.35 -16.87
N SER A 264 -3.97 13.48 -17.25
CA SER A 264 -5.28 13.54 -17.86
C SER A 264 -5.13 14.15 -19.24
N SER A 265 -5.22 13.30 -20.25
CA SER A 265 -5.30 13.72 -21.66
C SER A 265 -6.58 14.51 -21.88
N VAL A 266 -6.45 15.82 -21.99
CA VAL A 266 -7.51 16.69 -22.50
C VAL A 266 -7.62 16.44 -24.01
N LYS A 267 -8.69 15.77 -24.44
CA LYS A 267 -9.13 15.81 -25.84
C LYS A 267 -9.77 17.18 -26.06
N THR A 268 -9.04 18.08 -26.68
CA THR A 268 -9.60 19.29 -27.27
C THR A 268 -10.36 18.94 -28.54
N PHE A 269 -11.67 19.21 -28.54
CA PHE A 269 -12.43 19.39 -29.77
C PHE A 269 -12.02 20.75 -30.35
N GLY A 270 -11.45 20.75 -31.54
CA GLY A 270 -11.13 21.94 -32.31
C GLY A 270 -11.95 21.92 -33.59
N ASP A 271 -12.69 22.99 -33.78
CA ASP A 271 -13.40 23.33 -34.99
C ASP A 271 -12.42 23.60 -36.15
N THR A 272 -12.81 23.12 -37.34
CA THR A 272 -12.26 23.51 -38.63
C THR A 272 -12.73 24.90 -39.05
N PRO A 273 -11.95 25.68 -39.87
CA PRO A 273 -12.31 25.80 -41.27
C PRO A 273 -11.13 25.89 -42.29
N GLU A 274 -11.43 25.28 -43.41
CA GLU A 274 -11.12 25.59 -44.82
C GLU A 274 -9.82 26.29 -45.22
N GLY A 275 -9.15 25.65 -46.22
CA GLY A 275 -8.71 26.33 -47.44
C GLY A 275 -7.23 26.32 -47.75
N SER A 276 -6.83 25.52 -48.67
CA SER A 276 -6.18 25.80 -49.96
C SER A 276 -5.00 24.90 -50.33
N GLU A 277 -5.10 24.49 -51.59
CA GLU A 277 -4.30 23.62 -52.41
C GLU A 277 -2.79 23.94 -52.56
N LYS A 278 -2.05 22.88 -52.84
CA LYS A 278 -1.01 22.58 -53.85
C LYS A 278 0.06 21.72 -53.23
N GLY A 279 0.26 20.50 -53.58
CA GLY A 279 0.70 19.92 -54.83
C GLY A 279 2.18 19.56 -54.74
N SER A 280 2.47 18.26 -54.66
CA SER A 280 3.49 17.59 -55.49
C SER A 280 3.72 16.13 -55.02
N GLU A 281 3.64 15.28 -56.02
CA GLU A 281 3.93 13.86 -56.05
C GLU A 281 5.33 13.51 -55.55
N ILE A 282 5.54 12.28 -55.06
CA ILE A 282 6.44 11.28 -55.63
C ILE A 282 6.55 10.02 -54.73
N MET A 283 6.22 8.90 -55.40
CA MET A 283 6.69 7.52 -55.34
C MET A 283 6.40 6.61 -54.16
N GLN A 284 5.60 5.66 -54.53
CA GLN A 284 5.44 4.27 -54.08
C GLN A 284 6.76 3.50 -53.88
N LYS A 285 6.83 2.70 -52.82
CA LYS A 285 7.27 1.32 -52.95
C LYS A 285 6.65 0.48 -51.82
N GLY A 286 5.88 -0.53 -52.23
CA GLY A 286 5.20 -1.45 -51.38
C GLY A 286 6.09 -2.52 -50.79
N SER A 287 5.62 -3.10 -49.70
CA SER A 287 5.82 -4.50 -49.41
C SER A 287 4.63 -5.00 -48.55
N GLU A 288 3.75 -5.70 -49.23
CA GLU A 288 2.76 -6.56 -48.62
C GLU A 288 3.45 -7.64 -47.80
N LYS A 289 3.12 -7.78 -46.52
CA LYS A 289 3.30 -9.02 -45.77
C LYS A 289 1.96 -9.51 -45.30
N LYS A 290 1.59 -10.64 -45.87
CA LYS A 290 0.42 -11.45 -45.60
C LYS A 290 0.28 -11.77 -44.13
N PHE A 291 -0.89 -11.52 -43.55
CA PHE A 291 -1.36 -12.11 -42.32
C PHE A 291 -1.65 -13.58 -42.55
N GLY A 292 -0.91 -14.45 -41.84
CA GLY A 292 -1.18 -15.86 -41.81
C GLY A 292 -2.07 -16.17 -40.61
N ASP A 293 -3.22 -16.78 -40.89
CA ASP A 293 -4.11 -17.39 -39.89
C ASP A 293 -3.38 -18.40 -39.03
N SER A 294 -3.21 -18.13 -37.73
CA SER A 294 -2.84 -19.13 -36.75
C SER A 294 -4.05 -19.52 -35.92
N LYS A 295 -4.55 -20.71 -36.22
CA LYS A 295 -5.62 -21.42 -35.51
C LYS A 295 -5.28 -21.50 -34.00
N ASN A 296 -6.12 -20.92 -33.16
CA ASN A 296 -6.17 -21.14 -31.72
C ASN A 296 -6.34 -22.63 -31.42
N LYS A 297 -5.29 -23.28 -30.95
CA LYS A 297 -5.37 -24.53 -30.21
C LYS A 297 -5.65 -24.21 -28.74
N SER A 298 -6.89 -24.36 -28.32
CA SER A 298 -7.28 -24.39 -26.92
C SER A 298 -6.52 -25.53 -26.22
N LYS A 299 -5.55 -25.20 -25.36
CA LYS A 299 -4.97 -26.18 -24.44
C LYS A 299 -6.00 -26.49 -23.37
N SER A 300 -6.36 -27.76 -23.23
CA SER A 300 -7.23 -28.25 -22.17
C SER A 300 -6.64 -27.93 -20.80
N ILE A 301 -7.43 -27.22 -19.99
CA ILE A 301 -7.12 -26.93 -18.59
C ILE A 301 -7.05 -28.28 -17.86
N GLY A 302 -5.97 -28.50 -17.09
CA GLY A 302 -5.78 -29.74 -16.34
C GLY A 302 -6.92 -29.94 -15.32
N LYS A 303 -7.32 -31.22 -15.10
CA LYS A 303 -8.46 -31.61 -14.24
C LYS A 303 -8.43 -30.99 -12.82
N THR A 304 -7.24 -30.65 -12.31
CA THR A 304 -7.06 -29.98 -11.00
C THR A 304 -7.40 -28.50 -11.06
N ALA A 305 -7.00 -27.82 -12.14
CA ALA A 305 -7.35 -26.41 -12.37
C ALA A 305 -8.84 -26.22 -12.60
N GLN A 306 -9.51 -27.15 -13.31
CA GLN A 306 -10.94 -27.15 -13.51
C GLN A 306 -11.69 -27.32 -12.17
N LYS A 307 -11.26 -28.20 -11.28
CA LYS A 307 -11.86 -28.36 -9.93
C LYS A 307 -11.74 -27.10 -9.07
N ILE A 308 -10.65 -26.33 -9.22
CA ILE A 308 -10.46 -25.06 -8.50
C ILE A 308 -11.41 -24.00 -9.07
N ILE A 309 -11.58 -23.95 -10.39
CA ILE A 309 -12.53 -23.04 -11.05
C ILE A 309 -13.97 -23.38 -10.67
N ASP A 310 -14.34 -24.66 -10.67
CA ASP A 310 -15.68 -25.13 -10.30
C ASP A 310 -16.00 -24.85 -8.81
N PHE A 311 -15.00 -24.95 -7.92
CA PHE A 311 -15.14 -24.60 -6.51
C PHE A 311 -15.35 -23.09 -6.29
N VAL A 312 -14.65 -22.25 -7.06
CA VAL A 312 -14.79 -20.76 -6.98
C VAL A 312 -16.13 -20.31 -7.56
N ILE A 313 -16.68 -21.01 -8.58
CA ILE A 313 -17.98 -20.67 -9.18
C ILE A 313 -19.12 -21.14 -8.28
N SER A 314 -18.95 -22.21 -7.50
CA SER A 314 -20.00 -22.75 -6.63
C SER A 314 -20.16 -22.03 -5.27
N ASP A 315 -19.26 -21.13 -4.90
CA ASP A 315 -19.36 -20.34 -3.67
C ASP A 315 -19.46 -18.84 -3.95
N PRO A 316 -20.70 -18.29 -4.07
CA PRO A 316 -20.92 -16.85 -4.31
C PRO A 316 -20.49 -15.95 -3.13
N CYS A 317 -20.18 -16.51 -1.97
CA CYS A 317 -19.80 -15.76 -0.77
C CYS A 317 -18.43 -15.06 -0.86
N LEU A 318 -17.62 -15.34 -1.89
CA LEU A 318 -16.32 -14.68 -2.10
C LEU A 318 -16.41 -13.26 -2.69
N LEU A 319 -17.62 -12.79 -3.00
CA LEU A 319 -17.89 -11.43 -3.51
C LEU A 319 -18.61 -10.53 -2.47
N TYR A 320 -18.54 -10.86 -1.20
CA TYR A 320 -19.16 -10.02 -0.18
C TYR A 320 -18.41 -8.71 0.01
N THR A 321 -18.91 -7.66 -0.64
CA THR A 321 -18.81 -6.29 -0.14
C THR A 321 -19.64 -6.24 1.14
N SER A 322 -19.07 -5.72 2.24
CA SER A 322 -19.76 -5.56 3.53
C SER A 322 -21.16 -4.94 3.32
N PRO A 323 -22.21 -5.45 4.00
CA PRO A 323 -23.55 -4.90 3.87
C PRO A 323 -23.58 -3.45 4.34
N SER A 324 -24.23 -2.60 3.55
CA SER A 324 -24.52 -1.21 3.91
C SER A 324 -25.33 -1.17 5.21
N PRO A 325 -25.11 -0.16 6.10
CA PRO A 325 -25.90 -0.01 7.33
C PRO A 325 -27.41 0.09 7.14
N ARG A 326 -27.92 0.15 5.92
CA ARG A 326 -29.34 0.19 5.57
C ARG A 326 -30.01 -1.19 5.54
N ASP A 327 -29.25 -2.28 5.52
CA ASP A 327 -29.78 -3.64 5.35
C ASP A 327 -30.12 -4.33 6.69
N LEU A 328 -29.89 -3.67 7.82
CA LEU A 328 -30.15 -4.21 9.17
C LEU A 328 -31.50 -3.80 9.79
N SER A 329 -32.39 -3.15 9.04
CA SER A 329 -33.64 -2.60 9.61
C SER A 329 -34.92 -3.40 9.38
N THR A 330 -34.86 -4.63 8.87
CA THR A 330 -36.07 -5.46 8.68
C THR A 330 -35.84 -6.90 9.08
N SER A 331 -35.94 -7.20 10.38
CA SER A 331 -36.56 -8.42 10.89
C SER A 331 -36.91 -8.26 12.36
N ARG A 332 -38.18 -8.03 12.61
CA ARG A 332 -38.83 -8.43 13.85
C ARG A 332 -39.16 -9.92 13.78
#